data_e8b04f1a892b3dc81159d78754ce5564
#
_entry.id   e8b04f1a892b3dc81159d78754ce5564
#
_cell.length_a   1.000
_cell.length_b   1.000
_cell.length_c   1.000
_cell.angle_alpha   90.00
_cell.angle_beta   90.00
_cell.angle_gamma   90.00
#
_symmetry.space_group_name_H-M   'P 1'
#
loop_
_entity.id
_entity.type
_entity.pdbx_description
1 polymer ?
#
loop_
_entity_poly.entity_id
_entity_poly.type
_entity_poly.pdbx_seq_one_letter_code
_entity_poly.pdbx_strand_id
1 'polypeptide(L)'
;KKGRKADSPTSRLRDRPSGQGWALMKAAFTAKEYRQLLELVHLGMWTVTGYQGEDTAAAKRYYALDQKLLELATDAGCADLVESMDDGSLQPAPKLSEDERVREIQSEFQNDVFWHELVTRLADRDIDGDQVKRAMDTPGVEPAPSRDDRLKKIEDRYWAEFEKNDLANIVLLRGGRG
;
A
#
# COMPACT_ATOMS: atom_id res chain seq x y z
N LYS A 1 71.64 -7.27 -5.51
CA LYS A 1 70.32 -7.55 -6.04
C LYS A 1 69.31 -7.36 -4.92
N LYS A 2 68.59 -6.23 -4.97
CA LYS A 2 67.61 -5.83 -3.96
C LYS A 2 66.25 -6.47 -4.26
N GLY A 3 65.72 -7.28 -3.32
CA GLY A 3 64.37 -7.81 -3.40
C GLY A 3 63.38 -6.72 -2.89
N ARG A 4 62.38 -6.42 -3.72
CA ARG A 4 61.24 -5.61 -3.34
C ARG A 4 60.26 -6.43 -2.49
N LYS A 5 59.98 -5.98 -1.28
CA LYS A 5 58.88 -6.46 -0.46
C LYS A 5 57.58 -5.86 -1.01
N ALA A 6 56.62 -6.73 -1.27
CA ALA A 6 55.24 -6.34 -1.61
C ALA A 6 54.50 -5.97 -0.31
N ASP A 7 54.04 -4.72 -0.25
CA ASP A 7 53.14 -4.25 0.79
C ASP A 7 51.73 -4.71 0.50
N SER A 8 51.20 -5.50 1.39
CA SER A 8 49.75 -5.87 1.42
C SER A 8 48.91 -4.71 1.96
N PRO A 9 47.80 -4.35 1.33
CA PRO A 9 46.87 -3.35 1.87
C PRO A 9 45.82 -4.03 2.75
N THR A 10 46.23 -4.44 3.94
CA THR A 10 45.28 -4.82 5.00
C THR A 10 45.30 -3.80 6.11
N SER A 11 44.12 -3.34 6.48
CA SER A 11 43.78 -2.51 7.65
C SER A 11 43.58 -1.01 7.38
N ARG A 12 42.42 -0.66 6.87
CA ARG A 12 41.73 0.56 7.29
C ARG A 12 40.22 0.32 7.41
N LEU A 13 39.84 -0.60 8.28
CA LEU A 13 38.56 -0.49 8.95
C LEU A 13 38.73 0.58 10.03
N ARG A 14 38.51 1.84 9.64
CA ARG A 14 38.48 2.93 10.58
C ARG A 14 37.23 2.79 11.43
N ASP A 15 37.45 2.81 12.75
CA ASP A 15 36.50 2.99 13.83
C ASP A 15 35.33 3.89 13.41
N ARG A 16 34.13 3.31 13.37
CA ARG A 16 32.91 4.08 13.38
C ARG A 16 32.74 4.60 14.81
N PRO A 17 32.70 5.92 15.04
CA PRO A 17 32.35 6.41 16.36
C PRO A 17 30.93 5.96 16.71
N SER A 18 30.79 5.29 17.82
CA SER A 18 29.55 4.92 18.48
C SER A 18 28.92 6.16 19.12
N GLY A 19 28.36 7.01 18.26
CA GLY A 19 27.56 8.16 18.61
C GLY A 19 26.62 8.38 17.44
N GLN A 20 25.45 7.73 17.43
CA GLN A 20 24.44 7.93 16.42
C GLN A 20 23.74 9.29 16.64
N GLY A 21 24.45 10.37 16.33
CA GLY A 21 23.80 11.59 15.91
C GLY A 21 23.18 11.32 14.55
N TRP A 22 21.86 11.30 14.46
CA TRP A 22 21.15 11.20 13.19
C TRP A 22 21.61 12.34 12.29
N ALA A 23 22.37 12.02 11.24
CA ALA A 23 22.80 13.03 10.27
C ALA A 23 21.54 13.60 9.62
N LEU A 24 21.31 14.90 9.76
CA LEU A 24 20.26 15.62 9.07
C LEU A 24 20.52 15.52 7.56
N MET A 25 19.61 14.90 6.87
CA MET A 25 19.63 14.83 5.40
C MET A 25 18.98 16.10 4.86
N LYS A 26 19.59 16.71 3.83
CA LYS A 26 19.02 17.84 3.11
C LYS A 26 18.59 17.38 1.73
N ALA A 27 17.38 17.69 1.34
CA ALA A 27 16.87 17.55 -0.01
C ALA A 27 16.35 18.91 -0.48
N ALA A 28 16.55 19.23 -1.74
CA ALA A 28 16.03 20.45 -2.36
C ALA A 28 14.92 20.06 -3.35
N PHE A 29 13.81 20.78 -3.30
CA PHE A 29 12.67 20.61 -4.18
C PHE A 29 12.34 21.94 -4.87
N THR A 30 11.95 21.87 -6.13
CA THR A 30 11.23 22.95 -6.79
C THR A 30 9.79 22.99 -6.28
N ALA A 31 9.08 24.11 -6.45
CA ALA A 31 7.66 24.20 -6.06
C ALA A 31 6.79 23.09 -6.70
N LYS A 32 7.10 22.71 -7.94
CA LYS A 32 6.41 21.61 -8.64
C LYS A 32 6.66 20.26 -7.96
N GLU A 33 7.90 19.95 -7.63
CA GLU A 33 8.26 18.69 -6.95
C GLU A 33 7.69 18.66 -5.54
N TYR A 34 7.65 19.81 -4.84
CA TYR A 34 7.07 19.88 -3.52
C TYR A 34 5.54 19.66 -3.55
N ARG A 35 4.84 20.20 -4.54
CA ARG A 35 3.43 19.88 -4.78
C ARG A 35 3.22 18.38 -4.95
N GLN A 36 4.02 17.72 -5.78
CA GLN A 36 3.95 16.27 -5.98
C GLN A 36 4.27 15.49 -4.69
N LEU A 37 5.19 16.00 -3.88
CA LEU A 37 5.47 15.40 -2.56
C LEU A 37 4.26 15.50 -1.63
N LEU A 38 3.57 16.65 -1.59
CA LEU A 38 2.35 16.82 -0.79
C LEU A 38 1.21 15.90 -1.29
N GLU A 39 1.04 15.74 -2.59
CA GLU A 39 0.10 14.80 -3.18
C GLU A 39 0.40 13.35 -2.72
N LEU A 40 1.67 12.94 -2.81
CA LEU A 40 2.10 11.62 -2.38
C LEU A 40 1.91 11.38 -0.88
N VAL A 41 2.23 12.38 -0.05
CA VAL A 41 2.04 12.29 1.40
C VAL A 41 0.55 12.23 1.75
N HIS A 42 -0.29 13.04 1.09
CA HIS A 42 -1.74 12.99 1.26
C HIS A 42 -2.32 11.61 0.91
N LEU A 43 -1.93 11.02 -0.22
CA LEU A 43 -2.32 9.66 -0.59
C LEU A 43 -1.83 8.62 0.41
N GLY A 44 -0.60 8.77 0.93
CA GLY A 44 -0.05 7.93 1.98
C GLY A 44 -0.84 8.05 3.29
N MET A 45 -1.14 9.25 3.75
CA MET A 45 -1.95 9.49 4.95
C MET A 45 -3.37 8.94 4.78
N TRP A 46 -4.01 9.19 3.64
CA TRP A 46 -5.30 8.59 3.29
C TRP A 46 -5.28 7.06 3.38
N THR A 47 -4.22 6.40 2.91
CA THR A 47 -4.08 4.95 3.00
C THR A 47 -3.94 4.46 4.45
N VAL A 48 -3.18 5.15 5.30
CA VAL A 48 -2.93 4.71 6.68
C VAL A 48 -4.05 5.10 7.65
N THR A 49 -4.83 6.12 7.35
CA THR A 49 -6.04 6.46 8.11
C THR A 49 -7.20 5.53 7.73
N GLY A 50 -7.33 5.20 6.43
CA GLY A 50 -8.39 4.35 5.92
C GLY A 50 -9.78 4.80 6.37
N TYR A 51 -10.67 3.84 6.63
CA TYR A 51 -11.99 4.09 7.20
C TYR A 51 -12.00 4.20 8.74
N GLN A 52 -10.86 3.98 9.39
CA GLN A 52 -10.75 3.97 10.87
C GLN A 52 -10.45 5.36 11.44
N GLY A 53 -10.13 6.32 10.58
CA GLY A 53 -9.82 7.69 10.98
C GLY A 53 -8.40 7.88 11.53
N GLU A 54 -8.14 9.07 12.07
CA GLU A 54 -6.81 9.53 12.48
C GLU A 54 -6.32 8.92 13.80
N ASP A 55 -7.18 8.29 14.56
CA ASP A 55 -6.84 7.73 15.89
C ASP A 55 -6.08 6.40 15.84
N THR A 56 -5.80 5.88 14.64
CA THR A 56 -5.05 4.63 14.49
C THR A 56 -3.58 4.80 14.89
N ALA A 57 -2.96 3.70 15.34
CA ALA A 57 -1.52 3.70 15.64
C ALA A 57 -0.66 4.03 14.41
N ALA A 58 -1.12 3.64 13.22
CA ALA A 58 -0.46 3.94 11.96
C ALA A 58 -0.52 5.44 11.64
N ALA A 59 -1.70 6.07 11.75
CA ALA A 59 -1.86 7.51 11.54
C ALA A 59 -0.98 8.31 12.50
N LYS A 60 -1.04 8.01 13.80
CA LYS A 60 -0.23 8.67 14.83
C LYS A 60 1.28 8.59 14.58
N ARG A 61 1.74 7.49 14.01
CA ARG A 61 3.16 7.31 13.66
C ARG A 61 3.65 8.33 12.64
N TYR A 62 2.81 8.67 11.66
CA TYR A 62 3.20 9.54 10.55
C TYR A 62 2.75 10.99 10.72
N TYR A 63 1.83 11.27 11.65
CA TYR A 63 1.22 12.57 11.86
C TYR A 63 2.27 13.70 12.03
N ALA A 64 3.28 13.51 12.88
CA ALA A 64 4.30 14.54 13.11
C ALA A 64 5.13 14.85 11.85
N LEU A 65 5.32 13.86 10.97
CA LEU A 65 6.02 14.07 9.69
C LEU A 65 5.10 14.78 8.70
N ASP A 66 3.83 14.41 8.64
CA ASP A 66 2.81 15.06 7.82
C ASP A 66 2.70 16.54 8.16
N GLN A 67 2.48 16.88 9.45
CA GLN A 67 2.42 18.27 9.92
C GLN A 67 3.67 19.07 9.54
N LYS A 68 4.84 18.51 9.72
CA LYS A 68 6.10 19.15 9.33
C LYS A 68 6.18 19.44 7.83
N LEU A 69 5.66 18.55 6.99
CA LEU A 69 5.64 18.78 5.54
C LEU A 69 4.58 19.82 5.16
N LEU A 70 3.43 19.84 5.80
CA LEU A 70 2.43 20.87 5.59
C LEU A 70 2.92 22.27 6.02
N GLU A 71 3.66 22.38 7.15
CA GLU A 71 4.30 23.64 7.59
C GLU A 71 5.25 24.24 6.55
N LEU A 72 6.00 23.42 5.86
CA LEU A 72 6.97 23.86 4.85
C LEU A 72 6.32 24.28 3.51
N ALA A 73 5.02 24.07 3.33
CA ALA A 73 4.33 24.34 2.07
C ALA A 73 4.39 25.82 1.67
N THR A 74 4.32 26.75 2.64
CA THR A 74 4.39 28.19 2.39
C THR A 74 5.75 28.57 1.83
N ASP A 75 6.84 28.10 2.43
CA ASP A 75 8.20 28.37 1.99
C ASP A 75 8.49 27.75 0.62
N ALA A 76 7.84 26.64 0.32
CA ALA A 76 7.93 25.96 -0.97
C ALA A 76 7.05 26.59 -2.08
N GLY A 77 6.30 27.66 -1.79
CA GLY A 77 5.38 28.29 -2.75
C GLY A 77 4.10 27.49 -3.01
N CYS A 78 3.69 26.66 -2.04
CA CYS A 78 2.51 25.78 -2.11
C CYS A 78 1.49 26.07 -0.99
N ALA A 79 1.45 27.31 -0.47
CA ALA A 79 0.55 27.71 0.61
C ALA A 79 -0.93 27.47 0.28
N ASP A 80 -1.28 27.49 -1.00
CA ASP A 80 -2.63 27.27 -1.53
C ASP A 80 -3.11 25.82 -1.42
N LEU A 81 -2.25 24.90 -1.01
CA LEU A 81 -2.55 23.48 -0.82
C LEU A 81 -2.78 23.08 0.63
N VAL A 82 -2.65 24.01 1.55
CA VAL A 82 -2.71 23.76 3.00
C VAL A 82 -3.64 24.76 3.66
N GLU A 83 -4.42 24.30 4.61
CA GLU A 83 -5.25 25.16 5.46
C GLU A 83 -5.02 24.88 6.95
N SER A 84 -5.24 25.91 7.78
CA SER A 84 -5.10 25.82 9.22
C SER A 84 -6.44 25.53 9.87
N MET A 85 -6.45 24.60 10.84
CA MET A 85 -7.61 24.28 11.64
C MET A 85 -7.67 25.17 12.90
N ASP A 86 -8.81 25.20 13.57
CA ASP A 86 -9.04 26.01 14.78
C ASP A 86 -8.12 25.63 15.95
N ASP A 87 -7.63 24.40 16.00
CA ASP A 87 -6.69 23.90 17.01
C ASP A 87 -5.23 24.20 16.68
N GLY A 88 -4.97 24.85 15.53
CA GLY A 88 -3.65 25.18 15.03
C GLY A 88 -2.96 24.05 14.24
N SER A 89 -3.59 22.90 14.09
CA SER A 89 -3.11 21.86 13.18
C SER A 89 -3.27 22.28 11.72
N LEU A 90 -2.52 21.65 10.84
CA LEU A 90 -2.60 21.87 9.40
C LEU A 90 -3.24 20.65 8.72
N GLN A 91 -4.02 20.94 7.68
CA GLN A 91 -4.57 19.89 6.83
C GLN A 91 -4.44 20.25 5.36
N PRO A 92 -4.51 19.25 4.45
CA PRO A 92 -4.60 19.49 3.02
C PRO A 92 -5.84 20.31 2.68
N ALA A 93 -5.66 21.44 2.02
CA ALA A 93 -6.76 22.25 1.52
C ALA A 93 -7.57 21.48 0.44
N PRO A 94 -8.83 21.86 0.17
CA PRO A 94 -9.64 21.26 -0.89
C PRO A 94 -8.95 21.21 -2.27
N LYS A 95 -8.10 22.19 -2.54
CA LYS A 95 -7.30 22.24 -3.77
C LYS A 95 -6.32 21.08 -3.92
N LEU A 96 -5.92 20.44 -2.83
CA LEU A 96 -5.09 19.23 -2.81
C LEU A 96 -5.94 17.98 -2.62
N SER A 97 -6.79 17.97 -1.59
CA SER A 97 -7.55 16.77 -1.20
C SER A 97 -8.68 16.44 -2.18
N GLU A 98 -9.17 17.44 -2.92
CA GLU A 98 -10.22 17.28 -3.92
C GLU A 98 -9.71 17.42 -5.35
N ASP A 99 -8.41 17.47 -5.56
CA ASP A 99 -7.80 17.45 -6.88
C ASP A 99 -8.29 16.24 -7.67
N GLU A 100 -8.69 16.44 -8.92
CA GLU A 100 -9.29 15.41 -9.78
C GLU A 100 -8.36 14.20 -9.91
N ARG A 101 -7.08 14.45 -10.10
CA ARG A 101 -6.06 13.40 -10.25
C ARG A 101 -5.86 12.60 -8.96
N VAL A 102 -5.87 13.26 -7.80
CA VAL A 102 -5.77 12.61 -6.50
C VAL A 102 -6.98 11.71 -6.26
N ARG A 103 -8.18 12.21 -6.55
CA ARG A 103 -9.43 11.43 -6.45
C ARG A 103 -9.47 10.25 -7.42
N GLU A 104 -8.97 10.43 -8.65
CA GLU A 104 -8.87 9.36 -9.63
C GLU A 104 -7.98 8.23 -9.10
N ILE A 105 -6.77 8.54 -8.62
CA ILE A 105 -5.85 7.55 -8.03
C ILE A 105 -6.49 6.83 -6.85
N GLN A 106 -7.18 7.55 -5.96
CA GLN A 106 -7.87 6.94 -4.81
C GLN A 106 -9.00 5.99 -5.28
N SER A 107 -9.79 6.42 -6.26
CA SER A 107 -10.89 5.62 -6.81
C SER A 107 -10.39 4.36 -7.52
N GLU A 108 -9.37 4.47 -8.35
CA GLU A 108 -8.74 3.32 -9.02
C GLU A 108 -8.18 2.32 -8.00
N PHE A 109 -7.42 2.81 -7.02
CA PHE A 109 -6.87 1.96 -5.97
C PHE A 109 -7.96 1.22 -5.17
N GLN A 110 -9.04 1.92 -4.78
CA GLN A 110 -10.15 1.30 -4.07
C GLN A 110 -10.86 0.23 -4.92
N ASN A 111 -11.07 0.53 -6.19
CA ASN A 111 -11.66 -0.40 -7.13
C ASN A 111 -10.81 -1.67 -7.30
N ASP A 112 -9.51 -1.50 -7.50
CA ASP A 112 -8.57 -2.61 -7.66
C ASP A 112 -8.52 -3.48 -6.39
N VAL A 113 -8.41 -2.88 -5.22
CA VAL A 113 -8.41 -3.60 -3.95
C VAL A 113 -9.71 -4.36 -3.75
N PHE A 114 -10.87 -3.74 -4.07
CA PHE A 114 -12.17 -4.39 -3.94
C PHE A 114 -12.25 -5.67 -4.80
N TRP A 115 -11.90 -5.58 -6.08
CA TRP A 115 -12.01 -6.73 -6.97
C TRP A 115 -11.01 -7.84 -6.63
N HIS A 116 -9.76 -7.50 -6.32
CA HIS A 116 -8.76 -8.48 -5.93
C HIS A 116 -9.15 -9.21 -4.64
N GLU A 117 -9.58 -8.48 -3.61
CA GLU A 117 -10.05 -9.09 -2.36
C GLU A 117 -11.28 -9.97 -2.55
N LEU A 118 -12.25 -9.53 -3.37
CA LEU A 118 -13.45 -10.30 -3.65
C LEU A 118 -13.10 -11.62 -4.35
N VAL A 119 -12.31 -11.56 -5.43
CA VAL A 119 -11.88 -12.76 -6.17
C VAL A 119 -11.11 -13.72 -5.27
N THR A 120 -10.13 -13.22 -4.51
CA THR A 120 -9.32 -14.03 -3.61
C THR A 120 -10.19 -14.75 -2.57
N ARG A 121 -11.10 -14.04 -1.90
CA ARG A 121 -11.98 -14.62 -0.87
C ARG A 121 -12.95 -15.64 -1.44
N LEU A 122 -13.50 -15.38 -2.63
CA LEU A 122 -14.38 -16.33 -3.30
C LEU A 122 -13.62 -17.58 -3.76
N ALA A 123 -12.40 -17.41 -4.27
CA ALA A 123 -11.56 -18.51 -4.71
C ALA A 123 -11.10 -19.38 -3.53
N ASP A 124 -10.71 -18.80 -2.42
CA ASP A 124 -10.37 -19.54 -1.19
C ASP A 124 -11.56 -20.33 -0.65
N ARG A 125 -12.75 -19.72 -0.61
CA ARG A 125 -13.97 -20.42 -0.21
C ARG A 125 -14.26 -21.65 -1.08
N ASP A 126 -14.13 -21.49 -2.39
CA ASP A 126 -14.48 -22.57 -3.34
C ASP A 126 -13.42 -23.67 -3.35
N ILE A 127 -12.13 -23.35 -3.18
CA ILE A 127 -11.09 -24.37 -3.13
C ILE A 127 -11.21 -25.25 -1.88
N ASP A 128 -11.61 -24.68 -0.75
CA ASP A 128 -11.87 -25.44 0.47
C ASP A 128 -13.09 -26.35 0.32
N GLY A 129 -14.15 -25.86 -0.33
CA GLY A 129 -15.33 -26.67 -0.67
C GLY A 129 -15.00 -27.84 -1.60
N ASP A 130 -14.12 -27.65 -2.57
CA ASP A 130 -13.66 -28.69 -3.49
C ASP A 130 -12.80 -29.75 -2.79
N GLN A 131 -12.03 -29.39 -1.77
CA GLN A 131 -11.26 -30.35 -0.98
C GLN A 131 -12.17 -31.30 -0.19
N VAL A 132 -13.23 -30.79 0.40
CA VAL A 132 -14.22 -31.60 1.14
C VAL A 132 -14.92 -32.58 0.20
N LYS A 133 -15.34 -32.15 -1.00
CA LYS A 133 -15.97 -33.03 -1.99
C LYS A 133 -15.03 -34.13 -2.45
N ARG A 134 -13.77 -33.84 -2.75
CA ARG A 134 -12.79 -34.82 -3.22
C ARG A 134 -12.36 -35.81 -2.14
N ALA A 135 -12.34 -35.42 -0.89
CA ALA A 135 -12.10 -36.35 0.23
C ALA A 135 -13.22 -37.41 0.35
N MET A 136 -14.40 -37.11 -0.20
CA MET A 136 -15.56 -38.03 -0.23
C MET A 136 -15.61 -38.87 -1.51
N ASP A 137 -14.98 -38.43 -2.62
CA ASP A 137 -15.00 -39.09 -3.90
C ASP A 137 -13.68 -39.81 -4.21
N THR A 138 -13.59 -41.06 -3.94
CA THR A 138 -12.79 -42.15 -4.54
C THR A 138 -11.27 -42.20 -4.29
N PRO A 139 -10.74 -43.32 -3.79
CA PRO A 139 -9.32 -43.64 -3.80
C PRO A 139 -8.91 -44.21 -5.16
N GLY A 140 -7.96 -43.57 -5.88
CA GLY A 140 -7.28 -44.17 -7.00
C GLY A 140 -7.14 -43.39 -8.32
N VAL A 141 -7.24 -42.05 -8.32
CA VAL A 141 -7.14 -41.24 -9.53
C VAL A 141 -5.82 -40.45 -9.57
N GLU A 142 -5.31 -40.22 -10.79
CA GLU A 142 -4.09 -39.51 -11.17
C GLU A 142 -3.70 -38.32 -10.29
N PRO A 143 -2.42 -37.94 -10.23
CA PRO A 143 -1.98 -36.83 -9.40
C PRO A 143 -2.80 -35.60 -9.71
N ALA A 144 -3.61 -35.20 -8.74
CA ALA A 144 -4.47 -34.02 -8.84
C ALA A 144 -3.58 -32.79 -9.11
N PRO A 145 -4.03 -31.82 -9.94
CA PRO A 145 -3.30 -30.57 -10.14
C PRO A 145 -2.97 -29.91 -8.81
N SER A 146 -1.86 -29.21 -8.73
CA SER A 146 -1.43 -28.55 -7.49
C SER A 146 -2.55 -27.66 -6.92
N ARG A 147 -2.48 -27.33 -5.62
CA ARG A 147 -3.45 -26.40 -5.02
C ARG A 147 -3.41 -25.06 -5.75
N ASP A 148 -2.22 -24.60 -6.12
CA ASP A 148 -2.00 -23.30 -6.78
C ASP A 148 -2.59 -23.28 -8.20
N ASP A 149 -2.44 -24.37 -8.97
CA ASP A 149 -3.05 -24.47 -10.31
C ASP A 149 -4.59 -24.46 -10.25
N ARG A 150 -5.15 -25.04 -9.21
CA ARG A 150 -6.60 -25.04 -8.99
C ARG A 150 -7.10 -23.68 -8.56
N LEU A 151 -6.41 -23.04 -7.60
CA LEU A 151 -6.72 -21.71 -7.12
C LEU A 151 -6.74 -20.73 -8.28
N LYS A 152 -5.67 -20.72 -9.08
CA LYS A 152 -5.59 -19.88 -10.27
C LYS A 152 -6.75 -20.07 -11.24
N LYS A 153 -7.16 -21.31 -11.51
CA LYS A 153 -8.32 -21.58 -12.39
C LYS A 153 -9.64 -21.03 -11.82
N ILE A 154 -9.79 -21.04 -10.49
CA ILE A 154 -10.97 -20.48 -9.83
C ILE A 154 -10.93 -18.96 -9.91
N GLU A 155 -9.79 -18.35 -9.64
CA GLU A 155 -9.57 -16.90 -9.77
C GLU A 155 -9.83 -16.43 -11.21
N ASP A 156 -9.24 -17.08 -12.22
CA ASP A 156 -9.44 -16.76 -13.64
C ASP A 156 -10.93 -16.80 -14.03
N ARG A 157 -11.71 -17.76 -13.48
CA ARG A 157 -13.16 -17.85 -13.69
C ARG A 157 -13.89 -16.67 -13.07
N TYR A 158 -13.54 -16.26 -11.86
CA TYR A 158 -14.16 -15.11 -11.20
C TYR A 158 -13.80 -13.81 -11.90
N TRP A 159 -12.54 -13.64 -12.32
CA TRP A 159 -12.14 -12.48 -13.12
C TRP A 159 -12.95 -12.39 -14.42
N ALA A 160 -13.04 -13.47 -15.17
CA ALA A 160 -13.83 -13.50 -16.42
C ALA A 160 -15.33 -13.20 -16.18
N GLU A 161 -15.88 -13.63 -15.05
CA GLU A 161 -17.28 -13.32 -14.68
C GLU A 161 -17.45 -11.85 -14.36
N PHE A 162 -16.59 -11.29 -13.50
CA PHE A 162 -16.71 -9.92 -13.04
C PHE A 162 -16.37 -8.89 -14.11
N GLU A 163 -15.38 -9.15 -14.97
CA GLU A 163 -15.10 -8.31 -16.13
C GLU A 163 -16.29 -8.19 -17.08
N LYS A 164 -17.07 -9.24 -17.20
CA LYS A 164 -18.22 -9.29 -18.12
C LYS A 164 -19.52 -8.76 -17.52
N ASN A 165 -19.79 -9.08 -16.28
CA ASN A 165 -21.10 -8.94 -15.66
C ASN A 165 -21.10 -8.08 -14.39
N ASP A 166 -19.94 -7.57 -13.96
CA ASP A 166 -19.81 -6.87 -12.68
C ASP A 166 -20.41 -7.70 -11.54
N LEU A 167 -21.18 -7.13 -10.67
CA LEU A 167 -21.87 -7.80 -9.55
C LEU A 167 -23.27 -8.35 -9.93
N ALA A 168 -23.68 -8.23 -11.20
CA ALA A 168 -25.05 -8.54 -11.63
C ALA A 168 -25.49 -9.98 -11.32
N ASN A 169 -24.55 -10.92 -11.30
CA ASN A 169 -24.81 -12.34 -11.03
C ASN A 169 -24.52 -12.77 -9.58
N ILE A 170 -24.20 -11.82 -8.69
CA ILE A 170 -24.04 -12.11 -7.27
C ILE A 170 -25.39 -12.04 -6.57
N VAL A 171 -25.78 -13.13 -5.93
CA VAL A 171 -27.00 -13.21 -5.13
C VAL A 171 -26.66 -13.40 -3.66
N LEU A 172 -27.18 -12.52 -2.82
CA LEU A 172 -27.09 -12.68 -1.37
C LEU A 172 -28.19 -13.66 -0.92
N LEU A 173 -27.80 -14.89 -0.65
CA LEU A 173 -28.68 -15.85 -0.01
C LEU A 173 -28.81 -15.43 1.47
N ARG A 174 -30.00 -15.03 1.90
CA ARG A 174 -30.27 -14.85 3.33
C ARG A 174 -30.17 -16.25 3.96
N GLY A 175 -29.06 -16.49 4.67
CA GLY A 175 -28.84 -17.75 5.35
C GLY A 175 -29.99 -18.04 6.30
N GLY A 176 -30.68 -19.14 6.05
CA GLY A 176 -31.51 -19.73 7.07
C GLY A 176 -30.62 -20.06 8.26
N ARG A 177 -31.01 -19.64 9.46
CA ARG A 177 -30.42 -20.16 10.68
C ARG A 177 -30.72 -21.64 10.71
N GLY A 178 -29.71 -22.49 10.47
CA GLY A 178 -29.75 -23.87 10.87
C GLY A 178 -29.54 -23.95 12.38
#